data_a059341bfe8f57b1e1eec83b42e53f01
#
_entry.id   a059341bfe8f57b1e1eec83b42e53f01
#
_cell.length_a   1.000
_cell.length_b   1.000
_cell.length_c   1.000
_cell.angle_alpha   90.00
_cell.angle_beta   90.00
_cell.angle_gamma   90.00
#
_symmetry.space_group_name_H-M   'P 1'
#
loop_
_entity.id
_entity.type
_entity.pdbx_description
1 polymer ?
#
loop_
_entity_poly.entity_id
_entity_poly.type
_entity_poly.pdbx_seq_one_letter_code
_entity_poly.pdbx_strand_id
1 'polypeptide(L)'
;MSETPSNAARVRAAYEHWEQCRGSDPEPFFALIGEDFTMASVLDPPDLHELACDHCGHDRVRDYFAALDADWTMIDFTTEQVIEQGDTVVWIGNCTWRHRHTGSVAATPKVDIWTFRDGRAVRMFEMFDTLAFVRGAGMLQQLAAAG
;
A
#
# COMPACT_ATOMS: atom_id res chain seq x y z
N MET A 1 28.62 14.34 -12.29
CA MET A 1 27.43 13.63 -12.82
C MET A 1 26.67 13.02 -11.66
N SER A 2 25.42 13.32 -11.56
CA SER A 2 24.56 12.67 -10.56
C SER A 2 24.18 11.28 -11.07
N GLU A 3 24.41 10.27 -10.26
CA GLU A 3 23.94 8.92 -10.58
C GLU A 3 22.41 8.85 -10.45
N THR A 4 21.77 8.06 -11.31
CA THR A 4 20.34 7.76 -11.16
C THR A 4 20.14 6.96 -9.88
N PRO A 5 19.23 7.37 -8.98
CA PRO A 5 18.96 6.61 -7.77
C PRO A 5 18.52 5.17 -8.10
N SER A 6 18.91 4.23 -7.25
CA SER A 6 18.46 2.84 -7.36
C SER A 6 16.93 2.75 -7.17
N ASN A 7 16.34 1.66 -7.63
CA ASN A 7 14.91 1.41 -7.38
C ASN A 7 14.62 1.38 -5.88
N ALA A 8 15.50 0.76 -5.08
CA ALA A 8 15.36 0.76 -3.62
C ALA A 8 15.38 2.17 -3.03
N ALA A 9 16.29 3.02 -3.47
CA ALA A 9 16.36 4.41 -2.99
C ALA A 9 15.11 5.20 -3.34
N ARG A 10 14.57 5.00 -4.54
CA ARG A 10 13.35 5.66 -5.01
C ARG A 10 12.12 5.19 -4.24
N VAL A 11 12.01 3.88 -4.00
CA VAL A 11 10.93 3.30 -3.18
C VAL A 11 11.02 3.85 -1.75
N ARG A 12 12.20 3.80 -1.13
CA ARG A 12 12.40 4.34 0.22
C ARG A 12 11.96 5.80 0.31
N ALA A 13 12.36 6.62 -0.63
CA ALA A 13 12.00 8.04 -0.64
C ALA A 13 10.48 8.26 -0.74
N ALA A 14 9.78 7.46 -1.54
CA ALA A 14 8.33 7.54 -1.66
C ALA A 14 7.62 7.19 -0.33
N TYR A 15 8.08 6.15 0.36
CA TYR A 15 7.52 5.77 1.66
C TYR A 15 7.86 6.79 2.77
N GLU A 16 9.06 7.37 2.75
CA GLU A 16 9.42 8.43 3.70
C GLU A 16 8.53 9.67 3.52
N HIS A 17 8.24 10.03 2.28
CA HIS A 17 7.30 11.11 2.00
C HIS A 17 5.89 10.77 2.50
N TRP A 18 5.43 9.53 2.27
CA TRP A 18 4.13 9.05 2.72
C TRP A 18 3.98 9.12 4.24
N GLU A 19 5.03 8.74 4.97
CA GLU A 19 5.10 8.89 6.42
C GLU A 19 5.04 10.36 6.84
N GLN A 20 5.86 11.22 6.23
CA GLN A 20 5.97 12.64 6.57
C GLN A 20 4.69 13.41 6.32
N CYS A 21 4.00 13.14 5.21
CA CYS A 21 2.74 13.78 4.86
C CYS A 21 1.53 13.12 5.51
N ARG A 22 1.74 12.05 6.28
CA ARG A 22 0.70 11.29 7.00
C ARG A 22 -0.40 10.80 6.06
N GLY A 23 0.02 10.28 4.91
CA GLY A 23 -0.89 9.69 3.93
C GLY A 23 -1.71 10.69 3.11
N SER A 24 -1.35 11.97 3.11
CA SER A 24 -2.11 13.00 2.39
C SER A 24 -1.70 13.15 0.92
N ASP A 25 -0.52 12.69 0.54
CA ASP A 25 0.01 12.89 -0.81
C ASP A 25 0.65 11.61 -1.36
N PRO A 26 -0.06 10.85 -2.21
CA PRO A 26 0.47 9.64 -2.83
C PRO A 26 1.29 9.90 -4.11
N GLU A 27 1.47 11.15 -4.54
CA GLU A 27 2.10 11.46 -5.83
C GLU A 27 3.49 10.85 -6.04
N PRO A 28 4.38 10.75 -5.01
CA PRO A 28 5.65 10.06 -5.21
C PRO A 28 5.52 8.60 -5.63
N PHE A 29 4.45 7.91 -5.23
CA PHE A 29 4.17 6.55 -5.71
C PHE A 29 3.81 6.55 -7.19
N PHE A 30 3.01 7.53 -7.65
CA PHE A 30 2.66 7.64 -9.05
C PHE A 30 3.88 7.93 -9.94
N ALA A 31 4.89 8.59 -9.41
CA ALA A 31 6.15 8.82 -10.11
C ALA A 31 6.97 7.52 -10.31
N LEU A 32 6.73 6.48 -9.52
CA LEU A 32 7.40 5.18 -9.64
C LEU A 32 6.76 4.29 -10.69
N ILE A 33 5.45 4.39 -10.90
CA ILE A 33 4.67 3.36 -11.61
C ILE A 33 4.55 3.67 -13.10
N GLY A 34 4.57 2.61 -13.92
CA GLY A 34 4.28 2.66 -15.34
C GLY A 34 2.77 2.62 -15.63
N GLU A 35 2.41 2.82 -16.90
CA GLU A 35 1.01 2.79 -17.33
C GLU A 35 0.38 1.39 -17.20
N ASP A 36 1.20 0.35 -17.29
CA ASP A 36 0.79 -1.04 -17.17
C ASP A 36 0.89 -1.60 -15.75
N PHE A 37 1.06 -0.72 -14.76
CA PHE A 37 1.24 -1.11 -13.36
C PHE A 37 -0.02 -1.77 -12.80
N THR A 38 0.18 -2.84 -12.03
CA THR A 38 -0.89 -3.51 -11.27
C THR A 38 -0.55 -3.53 -9.79
N MET A 39 -1.47 -3.06 -8.98
CA MET A 39 -1.41 -3.14 -7.53
C MET A 39 -2.37 -4.23 -7.05
N ALA A 40 -1.86 -5.19 -6.29
CA ALA A 40 -2.62 -6.30 -5.74
C ALA A 40 -2.41 -6.38 -4.23
N SER A 41 -3.35 -7.02 -3.54
CA SER A 41 -3.35 -7.15 -2.09
C SER A 41 -3.59 -8.59 -1.67
N VAL A 42 -3.04 -8.95 -0.51
CA VAL A 42 -3.36 -10.23 0.16
C VAL A 42 -4.77 -10.24 0.73
N LEU A 43 -5.42 -9.08 0.84
CA LEU A 43 -6.78 -8.99 1.38
C LEU A 43 -7.77 -9.70 0.46
N ASP A 44 -8.56 -10.62 1.01
CA ASP A 44 -9.46 -11.51 0.28
C ASP A 44 -10.76 -11.69 1.09
N PRO A 45 -11.93 -11.80 0.46
CA PRO A 45 -12.16 -11.82 -0.99
C PRO A 45 -12.09 -10.41 -1.65
N PRO A 46 -11.88 -10.34 -2.97
CA PRO A 46 -11.70 -9.06 -3.66
C PRO A 46 -12.92 -8.13 -3.62
N ASP A 47 -14.11 -8.66 -3.42
CA ASP A 47 -15.35 -7.88 -3.31
C ASP A 47 -15.64 -7.39 -1.88
N LEU A 48 -14.78 -7.72 -0.92
CA LEU A 48 -14.94 -7.31 0.47
C LEU A 48 -14.82 -5.78 0.64
N HIS A 49 -13.86 -5.19 -0.03
CA HIS A 49 -13.58 -3.75 0.04
C HIS A 49 -12.77 -3.32 -1.19
N GLU A 50 -12.85 -2.04 -1.55
CA GLU A 50 -12.05 -1.49 -2.67
C GLU A 50 -10.55 -1.80 -2.52
N LEU A 51 -10.02 -1.78 -1.31
CA LEU A 51 -8.59 -2.06 -1.05
C LEU A 51 -8.21 -3.53 -1.32
N ALA A 52 -9.16 -4.43 -1.44
CA ALA A 52 -8.93 -5.83 -1.74
C ALA A 52 -8.88 -6.12 -3.25
N CYS A 53 -9.37 -5.21 -4.09
CA CYS A 53 -9.38 -5.36 -5.52
C CYS A 53 -7.98 -5.22 -6.11
N ASP A 54 -7.75 -5.82 -7.28
CA ASP A 54 -6.59 -5.48 -8.10
C ASP A 54 -6.84 -4.14 -8.79
N HIS A 55 -5.82 -3.29 -8.81
CA HIS A 55 -5.89 -1.96 -9.42
C HIS A 55 -4.87 -1.86 -10.55
N CYS A 56 -5.35 -1.76 -11.79
CA CYS A 56 -4.51 -1.67 -12.98
C CYS A 56 -4.52 -0.24 -13.53
N GLY A 57 -3.32 0.32 -13.68
CA GLY A 57 -3.12 1.67 -14.22
C GLY A 57 -3.32 2.78 -13.20
N HIS A 58 -2.92 3.99 -13.57
CA HIS A 58 -2.91 5.15 -12.69
C HIS A 58 -4.28 5.49 -12.13
N ASP A 59 -5.34 5.46 -12.97
CA ASP A 59 -6.68 5.84 -12.53
C ASP A 59 -7.22 4.89 -11.46
N ARG A 60 -7.01 3.58 -11.64
CA ARG A 60 -7.44 2.60 -10.64
C ARG A 60 -6.63 2.67 -9.35
N VAL A 61 -5.33 2.96 -9.44
CA VAL A 61 -4.50 3.19 -8.25
C VAL A 61 -4.96 4.45 -7.51
N ARG A 62 -5.42 5.48 -8.20
CA ARG A 62 -6.04 6.65 -7.55
C ARG A 62 -7.30 6.27 -6.78
N ASP A 63 -8.11 5.34 -7.30
CA ASP A 63 -9.29 4.83 -6.57
C ASP A 63 -8.88 4.12 -5.27
N TYR A 64 -7.78 3.37 -5.29
CA TYR A 64 -7.23 2.74 -4.07
C TYR A 64 -6.90 3.79 -3.01
N PHE A 65 -6.14 4.82 -3.36
CA PHE A 65 -5.77 5.87 -2.40
C PHE A 65 -6.97 6.69 -1.94
N ALA A 66 -7.93 6.93 -2.82
CA ALA A 66 -9.17 7.63 -2.45
C ALA A 66 -9.99 6.83 -1.44
N ALA A 67 -10.09 5.51 -1.62
CA ALA A 67 -10.78 4.62 -0.69
C ALA A 67 -10.08 4.57 0.67
N LEU A 68 -8.75 4.50 0.66
CA LEU A 68 -7.95 4.53 1.88
C LEU A 68 -8.18 5.83 2.65
N ASP A 69 -8.12 6.98 1.97
CA ASP A 69 -8.32 8.29 2.58
C ASP A 69 -9.76 8.47 3.10
N ALA A 70 -10.75 7.94 2.37
CA ALA A 70 -12.15 8.04 2.78
C ALA A 70 -12.45 7.33 4.10
N ASP A 71 -11.80 6.19 4.34
CA ASP A 71 -12.15 5.30 5.45
C ASP A 71 -11.13 5.30 6.60
N TRP A 72 -9.89 5.73 6.35
CA TRP A 72 -8.81 5.58 7.32
C TRP A 72 -8.01 6.86 7.53
N THR A 73 -7.54 7.05 8.78
CA THR A 73 -6.60 8.10 9.15
C THR A 73 -5.30 7.45 9.61
N MET A 74 -4.18 7.88 9.05
CA MET A 74 -2.85 7.39 9.45
C MET A 74 -2.52 7.89 10.86
N ILE A 75 -2.22 6.95 11.76
CA ILE A 75 -1.71 7.23 13.11
C ILE A 75 -0.19 7.14 13.12
N ASP A 76 0.35 6.08 12.52
CA ASP A 76 1.79 5.83 12.46
C ASP A 76 2.15 5.07 11.19
N PHE A 77 3.35 5.30 10.66
CA PHE A 77 3.86 4.63 9.49
C PHE A 77 5.39 4.68 9.52
N THR A 78 6.04 3.52 9.57
CA THR A 78 7.50 3.46 9.70
C THR A 78 8.09 2.46 8.73
N THR A 79 9.23 2.83 8.11
CA THR A 79 10.05 1.95 7.30
C THR A 79 11.10 1.29 8.19
N GLU A 80 11.15 -0.04 8.20
CA GLU A 80 12.19 -0.79 8.89
C GLU A 80 13.33 -1.15 7.96
N GLN A 81 13.01 -1.66 6.76
CA GLN A 81 14.02 -2.18 5.84
C GLN A 81 13.52 -2.09 4.39
N VAL A 82 14.45 -1.84 3.48
CA VAL A 82 14.21 -1.94 2.03
C VAL A 82 15.28 -2.86 1.45
N ILE A 83 14.86 -3.90 0.74
CA ILE A 83 15.74 -4.92 0.16
C ILE A 83 15.57 -4.87 -1.35
N GLU A 84 16.68 -4.82 -2.08
CA GLU A 84 16.67 -4.88 -3.54
C GLU A 84 17.45 -6.11 -4.02
N GLN A 85 16.83 -6.85 -4.93
CA GLN A 85 17.47 -7.96 -5.64
C GLN A 85 16.98 -7.97 -7.08
N GLY A 86 17.88 -7.72 -8.03
CA GLY A 86 17.50 -7.62 -9.43
C GLY A 86 16.45 -6.52 -9.62
N ASP A 87 15.35 -6.86 -10.26
CA ASP A 87 14.24 -5.94 -10.50
C ASP A 87 13.18 -5.93 -9.39
N THR A 88 13.46 -6.60 -8.27
CA THR A 88 12.53 -6.68 -7.14
C THR A 88 13.00 -5.80 -5.98
N VAL A 89 12.09 -5.00 -5.44
CA VAL A 89 12.32 -4.23 -4.21
C VAL A 89 11.26 -4.63 -3.20
N VAL A 90 11.71 -5.01 -2.00
CA VAL A 90 10.84 -5.36 -0.88
C VAL A 90 10.92 -4.27 0.18
N TRP A 91 9.82 -3.58 0.42
CA TRP A 91 9.68 -2.63 1.51
C TRP A 91 9.06 -3.35 2.70
N ILE A 92 9.67 -3.21 3.88
CA ILE A 92 9.23 -3.81 5.13
C ILE A 92 9.06 -2.71 6.16
N GLY A 93 7.91 -2.68 6.83
CA GLY A 93 7.65 -1.69 7.85
C GLY A 93 6.43 -2.02 8.71
N ASN A 94 5.93 -0.99 9.36
CA ASN A 94 4.73 -1.07 10.21
C ASN A 94 3.83 0.10 9.92
N CYS A 95 2.53 -0.09 10.08
CA CYS A 95 1.57 0.99 9.98
C CYS A 95 0.45 0.83 11.01
N THR A 96 -0.10 1.96 11.41
CA THR A 96 -1.23 2.02 12.33
C THR A 96 -2.22 3.03 11.77
N TRP A 97 -3.47 2.59 11.59
CA TRP A 97 -4.54 3.39 11.01
C TRP A 97 -5.76 3.35 11.92
N ARG A 98 -6.48 4.47 11.99
CA ARG A 98 -7.80 4.53 12.64
C ARG A 98 -8.88 4.57 11.59
N HIS A 99 -9.85 3.67 11.70
CA HIS A 99 -11.02 3.68 10.83
C HIS A 99 -11.92 4.86 11.18
N ARG A 100 -12.28 5.68 10.18
CA ARG A 100 -13.01 6.93 10.41
C ARG A 100 -14.43 6.71 10.93
N HIS A 101 -15.07 5.61 10.55
CA HIS A 101 -16.46 5.34 10.87
C HIS A 101 -16.61 4.54 12.16
N THR A 102 -15.76 3.56 12.41
CA THR A 102 -15.81 2.74 13.63
C THR A 102 -14.99 3.31 14.79
N GLY A 103 -13.99 4.16 14.49
CA GLY A 103 -13.04 4.65 15.48
C GLY A 103 -11.99 3.62 15.91
N SER A 104 -12.06 2.38 15.41
CA SER A 104 -11.15 1.31 15.78
C SER A 104 -9.77 1.51 15.13
N VAL A 105 -8.74 1.04 15.84
CA VAL A 105 -7.36 1.15 15.39
C VAL A 105 -6.88 -0.20 14.89
N ALA A 106 -6.27 -0.22 13.69
CA ALA A 106 -5.60 -1.38 13.12
C ALA A 106 -4.10 -1.09 13.07
N ALA A 107 -3.32 -1.88 13.82
CA ALA A 107 -1.86 -1.82 13.81
C ALA A 107 -1.34 -3.12 13.21
N THR A 108 -0.43 -3.03 12.23
CA THR A 108 0.04 -4.20 11.50
C THR A 108 1.46 -4.01 10.98
N PRO A 109 2.29 -5.08 11.01
CA PRO A 109 3.45 -5.11 10.12
C PRO A 109 2.98 -5.16 8.67
N LYS A 110 3.79 -4.61 7.77
CA LYS A 110 3.43 -4.53 6.35
C LYS A 110 4.63 -4.86 5.49
N VAL A 111 4.39 -5.59 4.41
CA VAL A 111 5.40 -5.91 3.41
C VAL A 111 4.83 -5.58 2.04
N ASP A 112 5.55 -4.77 1.27
CA ASP A 112 5.19 -4.44 -0.10
C ASP A 112 6.28 -4.94 -1.05
N ILE A 113 5.91 -5.75 -2.02
CA ILE A 113 6.82 -6.33 -2.99
C ILE A 113 6.62 -5.61 -4.33
N TRP A 114 7.64 -4.86 -4.74
CA TRP A 114 7.66 -4.07 -5.98
C TRP A 114 8.45 -4.80 -7.04
N THR A 115 7.92 -4.85 -8.25
CA THR A 115 8.63 -5.37 -9.43
C THR A 115 8.81 -4.23 -10.42
N PHE A 116 10.04 -4.04 -10.89
CA PHE A 116 10.42 -2.98 -11.82
C PHE A 116 10.78 -3.55 -13.18
N ARG A 117 10.60 -2.76 -14.21
CA ARG A 117 11.08 -3.00 -15.58
C ARG A 117 11.42 -1.66 -16.20
N ASP A 118 12.67 -1.55 -16.68
CA ASP A 118 13.17 -0.32 -17.31
C ASP A 118 12.97 0.93 -16.45
N GLY A 119 13.23 0.81 -15.14
CA GLY A 119 13.16 1.89 -14.18
C GLY A 119 11.75 2.29 -13.74
N ARG A 120 10.72 1.55 -14.16
CA ARG A 120 9.34 1.80 -13.74
C ARG A 120 8.75 0.58 -13.06
N ALA A 121 7.96 0.80 -12.01
CA ALA A 121 7.25 -0.29 -11.35
C ALA A 121 6.15 -0.80 -12.26
N VAL A 122 6.08 -2.13 -12.43
CA VAL A 122 5.03 -2.81 -13.19
C VAL A 122 4.07 -3.57 -12.28
N ARG A 123 4.47 -3.81 -11.04
CA ARG A 123 3.63 -4.50 -10.06
C ARG A 123 4.02 -4.12 -8.64
N MET A 124 3.03 -4.04 -7.78
CA MET A 124 3.20 -4.05 -6.32
C MET A 124 2.19 -5.03 -5.71
N PHE A 125 2.67 -5.88 -4.81
CA PHE A 125 1.82 -6.78 -4.04
C PHE A 125 1.99 -6.46 -2.56
N GLU A 126 0.90 -6.10 -1.87
CA GLU A 126 0.95 -5.75 -0.44
C GLU A 126 0.46 -6.88 0.45
N MET A 127 1.16 -7.07 1.57
CA MET A 127 0.79 -8.01 2.61
C MET A 127 0.75 -7.31 3.97
N PHE A 128 -0.29 -7.60 4.72
CA PHE A 128 -0.49 -7.07 6.06
C PHE A 128 -1.41 -8.00 6.85
N ASP A 129 -1.61 -7.71 8.13
CA ASP A 129 -2.55 -8.47 8.97
C ASP A 129 -4.00 -8.15 8.54
N THR A 130 -4.56 -9.01 7.72
CA THR A 130 -5.91 -8.83 7.18
C THR A 130 -6.98 -8.91 8.26
N LEU A 131 -6.76 -9.67 9.33
CA LEU A 131 -7.70 -9.74 10.46
C LEU A 131 -7.75 -8.38 11.19
N ALA A 132 -6.60 -7.74 11.40
CA ALA A 132 -6.55 -6.41 11.99
C ALA A 132 -7.33 -5.39 11.15
N PHE A 133 -7.19 -5.45 9.82
CA PHE A 133 -7.94 -4.60 8.90
C PHE A 133 -9.45 -4.84 9.02
N VAL A 134 -9.88 -6.10 8.93
CA VAL A 134 -11.30 -6.48 8.93
C VAL A 134 -11.96 -6.10 10.27
N ARG A 135 -11.26 -6.31 11.40
CA ARG A 135 -11.74 -5.89 12.72
C ARG A 135 -11.87 -4.36 12.80
N GLY A 136 -10.84 -3.64 12.38
CA GLY A 136 -10.83 -2.18 12.42
C GLY A 136 -11.95 -1.57 11.58
N ALA A 137 -12.22 -2.14 10.42
CA ALA A 137 -13.28 -1.69 9.53
C ALA A 137 -14.69 -2.15 9.96
N GLY A 138 -14.80 -3.01 10.97
CA GLY A 138 -16.09 -3.54 11.41
C GLY A 138 -16.72 -4.53 10.43
N MET A 139 -15.89 -5.29 9.70
CA MET A 139 -16.33 -6.14 8.57
C MET A 139 -16.33 -7.64 8.90
N LEU A 140 -16.16 -8.02 10.16
CA LEU A 140 -16.10 -9.45 10.55
C LEU A 140 -17.35 -10.24 10.16
N GLN A 141 -18.53 -9.65 10.29
CA GLN A 141 -19.80 -10.33 9.93
C GLN A 141 -19.92 -10.52 8.42
N GLN A 142 -19.48 -9.55 7.63
CA GLN A 142 -19.49 -9.66 6.17
C GLN A 142 -18.54 -10.76 5.71
N LEU A 143 -17.35 -10.87 6.32
CA LEU A 143 -16.39 -11.92 6.02
C LEU A 143 -16.97 -13.30 6.36
N ALA A 144 -17.61 -13.46 7.50
CA ALA A 144 -18.26 -14.70 7.91
C ALA A 144 -19.39 -15.12 6.95
N ALA A 145 -20.15 -14.14 6.43
CA ALA A 145 -21.22 -14.38 5.47
C ALA A 145 -20.71 -14.78 4.08
N ALA A 146 -19.49 -14.36 3.72
CA ALA A 146 -18.87 -14.68 2.43
C ALA A 146 -18.19 -16.06 2.42
N GLY A 147 -18.00 -16.65 3.62
CA GLY A 147 -17.32 -17.94 3.78
C GLY A 147 -18.19 -19.17 3.56
#